data_8621989ec0be67c179ecbd725f6fbd95
#
_entry.id   8621989ec0be67c179ecbd725f6fbd95
#
_cell.length_a   1.000
_cell.length_b   1.000
_cell.length_c   1.000
_cell.angle_alpha   90.00
_cell.angle_beta   90.00
_cell.angle_gamma   90.00
#
_symmetry.space_group_name_H-M   'P 1'
#
loop_
_entity.id
_entity.type
_entity.pdbx_description
1 polymer ?
#
loop_
_entity_poly.entity_id
_entity_poly.type
_entity_poly.pdbx_seq_one_letter_code
_entity_poly.pdbx_strand_id
1 'polypeptide(L)'
;MISTRLLACRRGITLLILALMVIGPISATAPLAGAQDSNEESPGTYWDVSYNAELPGALGQTADNVFVPATNHTIRGYMLDYWRAQGAASVYGNPISESYGARSGYYSQAFEGAIFQFRPEFVWTDTPSMTLENIGTEAITAQTGKLRRDGKRAAGGGDRRASAYRTYGANSGVATKAANEGALFDTTTGHSVSGAFLTWYQTHEGDWYLGHPLTQPLNQNGVVVQYFEGAVLQRDALDNVTVVPLVVRNPKMFRVTTNPVAQNGLPAFDESLFQTAVNPNPIGDSSAPGRKWIEVNLSQQQLWAYQGTTLISTTLVSTGLGPNPTLPGNFHVRYKLPSQDMKGAVNAEGQVVALGQDAADAAQEGLEPNETPYVVEDVPNVMYFNMEAEALHGAYWHNNFGNPMSHGCINLPLNFAAWLYGWAPLGTEVWVHE
;
A
#
# COMPACT_ATOMS: atom_id res chain seq x y z
N MET A 1 3.49 -24.37 -9.33
CA MET A 1 3.35 -24.82 -7.94
C MET A 1 3.08 -23.58 -7.14
N ILE A 2 1.90 -23.46 -6.55
CA ILE A 2 1.53 -22.29 -5.75
C ILE A 2 2.32 -22.36 -4.45
N SER A 3 3.25 -21.40 -4.26
CA SER A 3 4.04 -21.31 -3.02
C SER A 3 3.09 -21.01 -1.88
N THR A 4 3.08 -21.89 -0.88
CA THR A 4 2.29 -21.73 0.35
C THR A 4 2.95 -20.62 1.17
N ARG A 5 2.34 -19.44 1.25
CA ARG A 5 2.76 -18.36 2.15
C ARG A 5 2.67 -18.85 3.59
N LEU A 6 3.79 -19.17 4.20
CA LEU A 6 3.87 -19.38 5.65
C LEU A 6 3.82 -18.01 6.33
N LEU A 7 2.73 -17.75 7.06
CA LEU A 7 2.61 -16.59 7.94
C LEU A 7 3.76 -16.58 8.95
N ALA A 8 4.72 -15.69 8.78
CA ALA A 8 5.66 -15.33 9.83
C ALA A 8 4.89 -14.48 10.87
N CYS A 9 4.54 -15.10 11.99
CA CYS A 9 3.87 -14.49 13.13
C CYS A 9 4.80 -13.39 13.70
N ARG A 10 4.47 -12.10 13.50
CA ARG A 10 5.13 -10.99 14.17
C ARG A 10 4.87 -11.08 15.68
N ARG A 11 5.85 -11.57 16.43
CA ARG A 11 5.93 -11.30 17.87
C ARG A 11 6.75 -10.03 18.06
N GLY A 12 6.07 -8.91 18.21
CA GLY A 12 6.66 -7.66 18.63
C GLY A 12 7.17 -7.79 20.06
N ILE A 13 8.46 -7.60 20.25
CA ILE A 13 9.05 -7.36 21.58
C ILE A 13 8.92 -5.86 21.84
N THR A 14 7.96 -5.49 22.67
CA THR A 14 7.79 -4.11 23.16
C THR A 14 8.85 -3.85 24.22
N LEU A 15 9.87 -3.08 23.86
CA LEU A 15 10.80 -2.52 24.85
C LEU A 15 10.18 -1.23 25.41
N LEU A 16 9.75 -1.30 26.66
CA LEU A 16 9.22 -0.18 27.42
C LEU A 16 10.40 0.71 27.85
N ILE A 17 10.62 1.85 27.20
CA ILE A 17 11.49 2.90 27.69
C ILE A 17 10.64 3.95 28.40
N LEU A 18 10.77 3.95 29.73
CA LEU A 18 10.16 4.94 30.61
C LEU A 18 11.00 6.23 30.55
N ALA A 19 10.50 7.26 29.85
CA ALA A 19 11.08 8.59 29.91
C ALA A 19 10.26 9.46 30.88
N LEU A 20 10.89 9.88 31.97
CA LEU A 20 10.37 10.87 32.92
C LEU A 20 10.25 12.23 32.20
N MET A 21 9.05 12.75 32.04
CA MET A 21 8.84 14.16 31.68
C MET A 21 8.76 15.03 32.92
N VAL A 22 9.68 15.96 33.02
CA VAL A 22 9.58 17.09 33.95
C VAL A 22 8.77 18.21 33.26
N ILE A 23 7.62 18.55 33.84
CA ILE A 23 6.74 19.61 33.37
C ILE A 23 7.14 20.92 34.05
N GLY A 24 7.55 21.91 33.25
CA GLY A 24 7.64 23.31 33.67
C GLY A 24 6.81 24.19 32.75
N PRO A 25 6.08 25.21 33.26
CA PRO A 25 5.17 26.00 32.46
C PRO A 25 5.92 27.10 31.70
N ILE A 26 5.61 27.26 30.40
CA ILE A 26 6.02 28.42 29.63
C ILE A 26 4.80 29.10 29.02
N SER A 27 4.67 30.37 29.34
CA SER A 27 3.67 31.30 28.88
C SER A 27 3.82 31.66 27.41
N ALA A 28 2.68 31.84 26.76
CA ALA A 28 2.58 32.34 25.40
C ALA A 28 2.95 33.79 25.27
N THR A 29 3.73 34.14 24.25
CA THR A 29 3.58 35.41 23.50
C THR A 29 4.16 35.21 22.10
N ALA A 30 3.32 35.36 21.08
CA ALA A 30 3.77 35.49 19.69
C ALA A 30 4.30 36.92 19.43
N PRO A 31 5.24 37.07 18.50
CA PRO A 31 5.08 38.11 17.50
C PRO A 31 5.23 37.60 16.06
N LEU A 32 4.39 38.20 15.21
CA LEU A 32 4.55 38.29 13.77
C LEU A 32 5.87 38.99 13.41
N ALA A 33 6.63 38.47 12.47
CA ALA A 33 7.15 39.20 11.30
C ALA A 33 8.37 38.53 10.67
N GLY A 34 8.44 38.59 9.37
CA GLY A 34 9.68 38.64 8.62
C GLY A 34 9.95 37.41 7.75
N ALA A 35 9.55 37.54 6.48
CA ALA A 35 10.12 36.74 5.42
C ALA A 35 11.63 36.94 5.38
N GLN A 36 12.38 35.84 5.44
CA GLN A 36 13.76 35.78 4.94
C GLN A 36 13.91 34.54 4.10
N ASP A 37 14.21 34.80 2.82
CA ASP A 37 14.77 33.82 1.90
C ASP A 37 16.00 33.15 2.57
N SER A 38 15.87 31.87 2.81
CA SER A 38 17.02 30.99 2.94
C SER A 38 16.71 29.73 2.15
N ASN A 39 17.38 29.59 1.00
CA ASN A 39 17.47 28.35 0.25
C ASN A 39 18.25 27.32 1.10
N GLU A 40 17.57 26.72 2.04
CA GLU A 40 17.95 25.45 2.63
C GLU A 40 16.79 24.51 2.36
N GLU A 41 16.93 23.69 1.32
CA GLU A 41 16.06 22.54 1.09
C GLU A 41 16.28 21.52 2.21
N SER A 42 15.61 21.71 3.32
CA SER A 42 15.53 20.67 4.34
C SER A 42 14.73 19.47 3.81
N PRO A 43 15.10 18.23 4.14
CA PRO A 43 14.39 17.02 3.71
C PRO A 43 12.89 17.03 4.03
N GLY A 44 12.42 17.90 4.94
CA GLY A 44 11.01 18.08 5.27
C GLY A 44 10.17 18.79 4.22
N THR A 45 10.73 19.54 3.29
CA THR A 45 9.97 20.29 2.28
C THR A 45 9.48 19.43 1.11
N TYR A 46 10.03 18.23 0.94
CA TYR A 46 9.56 17.29 -0.09
C TYR A 46 8.17 16.73 0.19
N TRP A 47 7.68 16.84 1.42
CA TRP A 47 6.47 16.19 1.94
C TRP A 47 5.34 17.16 2.27
N ASP A 48 5.60 18.46 2.27
CA ASP A 48 4.56 19.49 2.33
C ASP A 48 3.89 19.62 0.97
N VAL A 49 3.59 18.49 0.40
CA VAL A 49 2.81 18.42 -0.81
C VAL A 49 1.38 18.58 -0.37
N SER A 50 0.89 19.83 -0.38
CA SER A 50 -0.54 20.03 -0.45
C SER A 50 -1.03 19.15 -1.60
N TYR A 51 -2.08 18.39 -1.41
CA TYR A 51 -2.69 17.53 -2.43
C TYR A 51 -3.01 18.29 -3.74
N ASN A 52 -2.99 19.60 -3.69
CA ASN A 52 -3.11 20.54 -4.81
C ASN A 52 -1.77 21.06 -5.33
N ALA A 53 -0.67 20.89 -4.62
CA ALA A 53 0.62 21.05 -5.24
C ALA A 53 0.70 19.94 -6.29
N GLU A 54 1.13 20.29 -7.46
CA GLU A 54 1.63 19.36 -8.45
C GLU A 54 2.68 18.52 -7.75
N LEU A 55 2.22 17.38 -7.16
CA LEU A 55 3.12 16.28 -6.91
C LEU A 55 3.84 16.12 -8.24
N PRO A 56 5.16 16.13 -8.30
CA PRO A 56 5.82 15.60 -9.44
C PRO A 56 5.24 14.18 -9.52
N GLY A 57 4.24 14.02 -10.36
CA GLY A 57 3.75 12.73 -10.75
C GLY A 57 4.98 11.96 -11.05
N ALA A 58 5.15 10.74 -10.57
CA ALA A 58 6.41 10.04 -10.66
C ALA A 58 7.12 10.50 -11.93
N LEU A 59 8.15 11.32 -11.78
CA LEU A 59 8.76 12.07 -12.85
C LEU A 59 9.02 11.09 -14.00
N GLY A 60 8.39 11.27 -15.16
CA GLY A 60 8.41 10.30 -16.24
C GLY A 60 7.10 9.53 -16.47
N GLN A 61 6.05 9.72 -15.67
CA GLN A 61 4.71 9.24 -16.04
C GLN A 61 4.07 10.25 -17.01
N THR A 62 3.47 9.72 -18.07
CA THR A 62 2.83 10.54 -19.12
C THR A 62 1.47 11.09 -18.68
N ALA A 63 0.91 10.62 -17.57
CA ALA A 63 -0.33 11.10 -17.00
C ALA A 63 -0.35 10.90 -15.47
N ASP A 64 -0.48 11.99 -14.74
CA ASP A 64 -0.67 12.03 -13.28
C ASP A 64 -2.13 12.31 -12.88
N ASN A 65 -2.97 12.64 -13.86
CA ASN A 65 -4.39 12.92 -13.74
C ASN A 65 -5.14 12.38 -14.96
N VAL A 66 -6.11 11.53 -14.72
CA VAL A 66 -6.89 10.90 -15.78
C VAL A 66 -8.40 11.00 -15.52
N PHE A 67 -9.17 10.95 -16.58
CA PHE A 67 -10.62 10.85 -16.54
C PHE A 67 -11.06 9.40 -16.67
N VAL A 68 -12.00 8.97 -15.85
CA VAL A 68 -12.60 7.63 -15.89
C VAL A 68 -13.99 7.70 -16.51
N PRO A 69 -14.14 7.35 -17.82
CA PRO A 69 -15.40 7.52 -18.54
C PRO A 69 -16.57 6.70 -17.97
N ALA A 70 -16.27 5.57 -17.32
CA ALA A 70 -17.29 4.68 -16.74
C ALA A 70 -18.18 5.38 -15.70
N THR A 71 -17.66 6.36 -14.98
CA THR A 71 -18.34 7.06 -13.90
C THR A 71 -18.33 8.59 -14.07
N ASN A 72 -17.61 9.09 -15.07
CA ASN A 72 -17.39 10.52 -15.33
C ASN A 72 -16.77 11.25 -14.13
N HIS A 73 -15.69 10.69 -13.59
CA HIS A 73 -14.90 11.27 -12.52
C HIS A 73 -13.41 11.29 -12.89
N THR A 74 -12.64 12.16 -12.22
CA THR A 74 -11.19 12.18 -12.35
C THR A 74 -10.52 11.43 -11.21
N ILE A 75 -9.31 10.95 -11.45
CA ILE A 75 -8.44 10.36 -10.43
C ILE A 75 -7.00 10.75 -10.70
N ARG A 76 -6.23 11.09 -9.66
CA ARG A 76 -4.88 11.62 -9.81
C ARG A 76 -3.94 11.25 -8.66
N GLY A 77 -2.64 11.43 -8.91
CA GLY A 77 -1.57 11.34 -7.92
C GLY A 77 -1.60 10.03 -7.14
N TYR A 78 -1.39 10.08 -5.83
CA TYR A 78 -1.37 8.88 -4.98
C TYR A 78 -2.64 8.03 -5.07
N MET A 79 -3.82 8.66 -5.21
CA MET A 79 -5.07 7.93 -5.39
C MET A 79 -5.06 7.07 -6.66
N LEU A 80 -4.58 7.65 -7.77
CA LEU A 80 -4.46 6.95 -9.05
C LEU A 80 -3.46 5.79 -8.95
N ASP A 81 -2.30 6.03 -8.36
CA ASP A 81 -1.27 5.02 -8.22
C ASP A 81 -1.74 3.85 -7.35
N TYR A 82 -2.28 4.12 -6.16
CA TYR A 82 -2.78 3.07 -5.29
C TYR A 82 -3.98 2.32 -5.88
N TRP A 83 -4.89 3.02 -6.57
CA TRP A 83 -5.99 2.37 -7.28
C TRP A 83 -5.47 1.43 -8.38
N ARG A 84 -4.47 1.86 -9.16
CA ARG A 84 -3.81 1.00 -10.16
C ARG A 84 -3.09 -0.18 -9.51
N ALA A 85 -2.36 0.05 -8.42
CA ALA A 85 -1.67 -1.01 -7.66
C ALA A 85 -2.65 -2.08 -7.18
N GLN A 86 -3.82 -1.66 -6.71
CA GLN A 86 -4.86 -2.55 -6.21
C GLN A 86 -5.76 -3.16 -7.30
N GLY A 87 -5.36 -3.09 -8.56
CA GLY A 87 -6.07 -3.70 -9.68
C GLY A 87 -7.14 -2.82 -10.30
N ALA A 88 -7.06 -1.51 -10.10
CA ALA A 88 -7.97 -0.52 -10.67
C ALA A 88 -9.45 -0.88 -10.42
N ALA A 89 -10.30 -0.76 -11.44
CA ALA A 89 -11.73 -1.05 -11.29
C ALA A 89 -12.06 -2.51 -10.96
N SER A 90 -11.12 -3.45 -11.13
CA SER A 90 -11.40 -4.88 -10.93
C SER A 90 -11.57 -5.29 -9.45
N VAL A 91 -11.09 -4.49 -8.50
CA VAL A 91 -11.14 -4.81 -7.06
C VAL A 91 -12.14 -3.89 -6.34
N TYR A 92 -11.89 -2.59 -6.30
CA TYR A 92 -12.74 -1.64 -5.55
C TYR A 92 -13.73 -0.88 -6.42
N GLY A 93 -13.77 -1.14 -7.72
CA GLY A 93 -14.59 -0.42 -8.69
C GLY A 93 -13.96 0.89 -9.15
N ASN A 94 -14.73 1.67 -9.91
CA ASN A 94 -14.31 2.97 -10.43
C ASN A 94 -14.47 4.08 -9.39
N PRO A 95 -13.73 5.21 -9.50
CA PRO A 95 -13.98 6.39 -8.67
C PRO A 95 -15.39 6.93 -8.94
N ILE A 96 -16.13 7.28 -7.90
CA ILE A 96 -17.50 7.82 -7.96
C ILE A 96 -17.62 9.22 -7.36
N SER A 97 -16.51 9.81 -7.02
CA SER A 97 -16.39 11.19 -6.56
C SER A 97 -15.08 11.79 -7.04
N GLU A 98 -15.00 13.12 -7.02
CA GLU A 98 -13.70 13.79 -7.00
C GLU A 98 -13.03 13.59 -5.64
N SER A 99 -11.72 13.84 -5.56
CA SER A 99 -11.00 13.87 -4.30
C SER A 99 -11.51 15.01 -3.41
N TYR A 100 -11.59 14.76 -2.11
CA TYR A 100 -12.08 15.74 -1.12
C TYR A 100 -11.34 15.62 0.21
N GLY A 101 -11.29 16.73 0.96
CA GLY A 101 -10.84 16.69 2.35
C GLY A 101 -11.91 16.05 3.23
N ALA A 102 -11.57 14.94 3.90
CA ALA A 102 -12.46 14.30 4.84
C ALA A 102 -12.50 15.05 6.19
N ARG A 103 -13.53 14.79 7.00
CA ARG A 103 -13.64 15.35 8.37
C ARG A 103 -12.47 14.93 9.27
N SER A 104 -11.83 13.83 8.95
CA SER A 104 -10.61 13.34 9.61
C SER A 104 -9.37 14.20 9.33
N GLY A 105 -9.45 15.17 8.40
CA GLY A 105 -8.31 15.96 7.95
C GLY A 105 -7.48 15.28 6.84
N TYR A 106 -7.91 14.09 6.38
CA TYR A 106 -7.24 13.36 5.32
C TYR A 106 -7.83 13.65 3.95
N TYR A 107 -7.06 13.38 2.91
CA TYR A 107 -7.58 13.39 1.54
C TYR A 107 -8.26 12.07 1.24
N SER A 108 -9.49 12.13 0.77
CA SER A 108 -10.29 10.96 0.46
C SER A 108 -10.83 11.00 -0.95
N GLN A 109 -11.04 9.81 -1.53
CA GLN A 109 -11.79 9.64 -2.76
C GLN A 109 -12.65 8.40 -2.64
N ALA A 110 -13.91 8.50 -3.05
CA ALA A 110 -14.84 7.38 -3.00
C ALA A 110 -14.82 6.59 -4.31
N PHE A 111 -14.82 5.28 -4.16
CA PHE A 111 -14.94 4.29 -5.21
C PHE A 111 -16.23 3.49 -5.03
N GLU A 112 -16.60 2.65 -5.99
CA GLU A 112 -17.87 1.91 -5.94
C GLU A 112 -17.98 1.05 -4.66
N GLY A 113 -16.89 0.42 -4.22
CA GLY A 113 -16.85 -0.51 -3.09
C GLY A 113 -16.12 -0.05 -1.84
N ALA A 114 -15.38 1.06 -1.89
CA ALA A 114 -14.54 1.55 -0.79
C ALA A 114 -14.36 3.06 -0.84
N ILE A 115 -13.80 3.64 0.23
CA ILE A 115 -13.34 5.04 0.26
C ILE A 115 -11.87 5.02 0.63
N PHE A 116 -11.02 5.45 -0.29
CA PHE A 116 -9.58 5.56 -0.05
C PHE A 116 -9.28 6.83 0.73
N GLN A 117 -8.37 6.72 1.69
CA GLN A 117 -7.86 7.82 2.49
C GLN A 117 -6.34 7.90 2.37
N PHE A 118 -5.84 9.01 1.90
CA PHE A 118 -4.42 9.30 1.84
C PHE A 118 -3.98 10.13 3.04
N ARG A 119 -2.90 9.69 3.67
CA ARG A 119 -2.27 10.25 4.85
C ARG A 119 -0.82 10.59 4.54
N PRO A 120 -0.53 11.80 4.05
CA PRO A 120 0.82 12.18 3.64
C PRO A 120 1.86 12.06 4.74
N GLU A 121 1.46 12.26 6.01
CA GLU A 121 2.34 12.15 7.18
C GLU A 121 2.93 10.76 7.41
N PHE A 122 2.36 9.71 6.79
CA PHE A 122 2.84 8.35 6.94
C PHE A 122 3.67 7.83 5.76
N VAL A 123 3.89 8.63 4.73
CA VAL A 123 4.68 8.21 3.55
C VAL A 123 6.06 7.68 3.94
N TRP A 124 6.67 8.27 4.97
CA TRP A 124 7.99 7.89 5.51
C TRP A 124 7.92 7.21 6.87
N THR A 125 6.90 6.43 7.11
CA THR A 125 6.76 5.61 8.32
C THR A 125 6.40 4.18 7.95
N ASP A 126 6.45 3.26 8.91
CA ASP A 126 5.93 1.89 8.73
C ASP A 126 4.39 1.82 8.74
N THR A 127 3.73 2.95 9.01
CA THR A 127 2.27 3.05 8.96
C THR A 127 1.81 3.25 7.51
N PRO A 128 0.74 2.57 7.06
CA PRO A 128 0.19 2.78 5.73
C PRO A 128 -0.19 4.24 5.46
N SER A 129 0.39 4.83 4.40
CA SER A 129 0.00 6.17 3.94
C SER A 129 -1.32 6.17 3.16
N MET A 130 -1.72 5.04 2.62
CA MET A 130 -3.03 4.83 2.00
C MET A 130 -3.79 3.78 2.79
N THR A 131 -5.00 4.12 3.23
CA THR A 131 -5.90 3.24 3.98
C THR A 131 -7.31 3.33 3.40
N LEU A 132 -8.19 2.43 3.83
CA LEU A 132 -9.63 2.56 3.55
C LEU A 132 -10.34 3.17 4.75
N GLU A 133 -11.34 4.02 4.48
CA GLU A 133 -12.24 4.54 5.51
C GLU A 133 -13.08 3.40 6.10
N ASN A 134 -13.36 3.45 7.39
CA ASN A 134 -14.16 2.41 8.07
C ASN A 134 -15.65 2.50 7.68
N ILE A 135 -15.97 2.07 6.47
CA ILE A 135 -17.34 2.03 5.95
C ILE A 135 -18.14 0.84 6.50
N GLY A 136 -17.46 -0.24 6.90
CA GLY A 136 -18.13 -1.44 7.42
C GLY A 136 -18.85 -1.19 8.73
N THR A 137 -18.20 -0.51 9.67
CA THR A 137 -18.85 -0.13 10.94
C THR A 137 -20.05 0.78 10.71
N GLU A 138 -19.96 1.75 9.79
CA GLU A 138 -21.07 2.63 9.46
C GLU A 138 -22.25 1.86 8.84
N ALA A 139 -21.96 0.93 7.94
CA ALA A 139 -22.96 0.05 7.33
C ALA A 139 -23.68 -0.84 8.35
N ILE A 140 -22.92 -1.47 9.26
CA ILE A 140 -23.48 -2.30 10.36
C ILE A 140 -24.33 -1.44 11.27
N THR A 141 -23.87 -0.25 11.66
CA THR A 141 -24.61 0.68 12.52
C THR A 141 -25.92 1.11 11.89
N ALA A 142 -25.94 1.40 10.60
CA ALA A 142 -27.16 1.73 9.88
C ALA A 142 -28.17 0.56 9.84
N GLN A 143 -27.69 -0.65 9.70
CA GLN A 143 -28.54 -1.86 9.69
C GLN A 143 -29.05 -2.20 11.11
N THR A 144 -28.18 -2.19 12.11
CA THR A 144 -28.54 -2.49 13.50
C THR A 144 -29.35 -1.38 14.16
N GLY A 145 -29.12 -0.11 13.78
CA GLY A 145 -29.94 1.03 14.20
C GLY A 145 -31.39 0.93 13.71
N LYS A 146 -31.64 0.38 12.51
CA LYS A 146 -32.99 0.02 12.06
C LYS A 146 -33.62 -1.09 12.92
N LEU A 147 -32.84 -2.10 13.28
CA LEU A 147 -33.29 -3.20 14.14
C LEU A 147 -33.64 -2.73 15.57
N ARG A 148 -32.98 -1.70 16.07
CA ARG A 148 -33.26 -1.08 17.39
C ARG A 148 -34.45 -0.15 17.37
N ARG A 149 -34.74 0.56 16.28
CA ARG A 149 -35.92 1.45 16.15
C ARG A 149 -37.22 0.68 16.07
N ASP A 150 -37.23 -0.50 15.49
CA ASP A 150 -38.41 -1.34 15.40
C ASP A 150 -38.79 -2.05 16.72
N GLY A 151 -38.12 -1.73 17.80
CA GLY A 151 -38.53 -1.86 19.22
C GLY A 151 -38.99 -3.22 19.74
N LYS A 152 -39.10 -4.25 18.92
CA LYS A 152 -39.74 -5.52 19.28
C LYS A 152 -38.95 -6.80 19.00
N ARG A 153 -37.72 -6.74 18.52
CA ARG A 153 -36.97 -7.97 18.16
C ARG A 153 -35.62 -8.17 18.85
N ALA A 154 -35.25 -7.34 19.80
CA ALA A 154 -34.00 -7.54 20.55
C ALA A 154 -34.13 -8.55 21.70
N ALA A 155 -35.33 -9.03 21.99
CA ALA A 155 -35.56 -9.98 23.07
C ALA A 155 -36.31 -11.22 22.52
N GLY A 156 -35.57 -12.25 22.13
CA GLY A 156 -36.07 -13.61 22.16
C GLY A 156 -36.58 -14.21 20.86
N GLY A 157 -35.84 -14.15 19.81
CA GLY A 157 -36.13 -14.99 18.66
C GLY A 157 -34.90 -15.09 17.78
N GLY A 158 -34.30 -16.25 17.69
CA GLY A 158 -33.07 -16.58 16.99
C GLY A 158 -32.94 -16.01 15.57
N ASP A 159 -32.71 -14.72 15.48
CA ASP A 159 -32.26 -14.11 14.24
C ASP A 159 -30.83 -14.58 13.99
N ARG A 160 -30.67 -15.48 13.02
CA ARG A 160 -29.36 -15.98 12.60
C ARG A 160 -28.39 -14.84 12.20
N ARG A 161 -28.93 -13.64 11.92
CA ARG A 161 -28.15 -12.43 11.69
C ARG A 161 -27.51 -11.89 12.96
N ALA A 162 -28.19 -11.98 14.12
CA ALA A 162 -27.64 -11.49 15.39
C ALA A 162 -26.37 -12.23 15.82
N SER A 163 -26.23 -13.51 15.47
CA SER A 163 -25.03 -14.30 15.78
C SER A 163 -23.80 -13.87 14.97
N ALA A 164 -23.99 -13.38 13.73
CA ALA A 164 -22.88 -12.93 12.89
C ALA A 164 -22.22 -11.65 13.40
N TYR A 165 -22.96 -10.82 14.14
CA TYR A 165 -22.43 -9.57 14.74
C TYR A 165 -21.94 -9.76 16.17
N ARG A 166 -22.00 -10.98 16.69
CA ARG A 166 -21.59 -11.27 18.07
C ARG A 166 -20.09 -11.43 18.15
N THR A 167 -19.46 -10.65 19.01
CA THR A 167 -18.05 -10.80 19.38
C THR A 167 -17.82 -12.07 20.18
N TYR A 168 -16.76 -12.81 19.88
CA TYR A 168 -16.37 -14.03 20.54
C TYR A 168 -14.98 -13.87 21.18
N GLY A 169 -14.81 -14.38 22.40
CA GLY A 169 -13.50 -14.37 23.06
C GLY A 169 -12.51 -15.38 22.44
N ALA A 170 -11.23 -15.18 22.69
CA ALA A 170 -10.15 -16.05 22.19
C ALA A 170 -10.28 -17.52 22.64
N ASN A 171 -10.96 -17.78 23.76
CA ASN A 171 -11.22 -19.14 24.26
C ASN A 171 -12.61 -19.67 23.89
N SER A 172 -13.29 -19.03 22.94
CA SER A 172 -14.62 -19.46 22.48
C SER A 172 -14.55 -20.67 21.56
N GLY A 173 -15.67 -21.38 21.42
CA GLY A 173 -15.80 -22.44 20.42
C GLY A 173 -15.61 -21.95 18.98
N VAL A 174 -15.84 -20.67 18.71
CA VAL A 174 -15.57 -20.04 17.40
C VAL A 174 -14.08 -19.93 17.17
N ALA A 175 -13.29 -19.47 18.13
CA ALA A 175 -11.84 -19.40 18.05
C ALA A 175 -11.22 -20.79 17.91
N THR A 176 -11.70 -21.77 18.70
CA THR A 176 -11.24 -23.17 18.62
C THR A 176 -11.54 -23.76 17.23
N LYS A 177 -12.74 -23.52 16.71
CA LYS A 177 -13.12 -23.96 15.36
C LYS A 177 -12.23 -23.33 14.29
N ALA A 178 -11.99 -22.01 14.39
CA ALA A 178 -11.12 -21.30 13.45
C ALA A 178 -9.72 -21.92 13.42
N ALA A 179 -9.12 -22.17 14.59
CA ALA A 179 -7.80 -22.81 14.68
C ALA A 179 -7.77 -24.21 14.05
N ASN A 180 -8.82 -25.01 14.24
CA ASN A 180 -8.92 -26.37 13.68
C ASN A 180 -9.12 -26.38 12.16
N GLU A 181 -9.75 -25.34 11.61
CA GLU A 181 -10.06 -25.22 10.17
C GLU A 181 -9.04 -24.39 9.39
N GLY A 182 -7.94 -23.97 10.02
CA GLY A 182 -6.93 -23.12 9.39
C GLY A 182 -7.45 -21.71 9.05
N ALA A 183 -8.46 -21.25 9.78
CA ALA A 183 -9.01 -19.91 9.62
C ALA A 183 -8.24 -18.89 10.47
N LEU A 184 -8.25 -17.63 10.04
CA LEU A 184 -7.78 -16.50 10.84
C LEU A 184 -8.84 -16.18 11.91
N PHE A 185 -8.44 -16.13 13.19
CA PHE A 185 -9.29 -15.59 14.26
C PHE A 185 -8.71 -14.27 14.75
N ASP A 186 -9.46 -13.19 14.55
CA ASP A 186 -9.10 -11.86 14.99
C ASP A 186 -9.50 -11.66 16.47
N THR A 187 -8.51 -11.47 17.33
CA THR A 187 -8.74 -11.31 18.77
C THR A 187 -9.22 -9.91 19.14
N THR A 188 -9.05 -8.92 18.28
CA THR A 188 -9.48 -7.54 18.50
C THR A 188 -10.98 -7.41 18.36
N THR A 189 -11.56 -8.01 17.33
CA THR A 189 -12.98 -7.94 17.04
C THR A 189 -13.74 -9.22 17.46
N GLY A 190 -13.03 -10.32 17.71
CA GLY A 190 -13.62 -11.60 18.06
C GLY A 190 -14.33 -12.28 16.89
N HIS A 191 -13.89 -12.01 15.67
CA HIS A 191 -14.43 -12.62 14.45
C HIS A 191 -13.39 -13.46 13.72
N SER A 192 -13.84 -14.38 12.87
CA SER A 192 -12.95 -15.24 12.08
C SER A 192 -13.15 -15.01 10.59
N VAL A 193 -12.06 -15.18 9.82
CA VAL A 193 -12.06 -15.19 8.36
C VAL A 193 -11.62 -16.57 7.90
N SER A 194 -12.40 -17.20 7.00
CA SER A 194 -12.13 -18.58 6.57
C SER A 194 -12.47 -18.83 5.10
N GLY A 195 -11.97 -19.94 4.54
CA GLY A 195 -12.26 -20.39 3.18
C GLY A 195 -11.91 -19.33 2.14
N ALA A 196 -12.75 -19.15 1.14
CA ALA A 196 -12.52 -18.21 0.04
C ALA A 196 -12.35 -16.76 0.51
N PHE A 197 -13.02 -16.33 1.59
CA PHE A 197 -12.78 -15.00 2.18
C PHE A 197 -11.37 -14.87 2.75
N LEU A 198 -10.83 -15.90 3.39
CA LEU A 198 -9.46 -15.88 3.90
C LEU A 198 -8.44 -15.85 2.75
N THR A 199 -8.65 -16.65 1.71
CA THR A 199 -7.80 -16.63 0.53
C THR A 199 -7.79 -15.23 -0.10
N TRP A 200 -8.97 -14.62 -0.29
CA TRP A 200 -9.07 -13.28 -0.83
C TRP A 200 -8.38 -12.24 0.09
N TYR A 201 -8.65 -12.31 1.39
CA TYR A 201 -8.06 -11.42 2.40
C TYR A 201 -6.53 -11.47 2.36
N GLN A 202 -5.94 -12.67 2.29
CA GLN A 202 -4.49 -12.86 2.25
C GLN A 202 -3.87 -12.44 0.91
N THR A 203 -4.55 -12.68 -0.21
CA THR A 203 -4.04 -12.33 -1.54
C THR A 203 -4.23 -10.86 -1.91
N HIS A 204 -5.05 -10.10 -1.16
CA HIS A 204 -5.32 -8.69 -1.37
C HIS A 204 -4.87 -7.82 -0.19
N GLU A 205 -3.91 -8.30 0.60
CA GLU A 205 -3.38 -7.56 1.77
C GLU A 205 -4.49 -7.04 2.68
N GLY A 206 -5.42 -7.91 3.02
CA GLY A 206 -6.61 -7.55 3.80
C GLY A 206 -6.29 -6.94 5.15
N ASP A 207 -5.21 -7.37 5.82
CA ASP A 207 -4.70 -6.80 7.05
C ASP A 207 -4.20 -5.36 6.89
N TRP A 208 -3.73 -5.00 5.68
CA TRP A 208 -3.29 -3.65 5.36
C TRP A 208 -4.44 -2.74 4.92
N TYR A 209 -5.34 -3.24 4.06
CA TYR A 209 -6.39 -2.42 3.45
C TYR A 209 -7.77 -2.62 4.06
N LEU A 210 -8.23 -3.86 4.23
CA LEU A 210 -9.57 -4.11 4.76
C LEU A 210 -9.69 -3.87 6.26
N GLY A 211 -8.57 -4.02 7.01
CA GLY A 211 -8.59 -3.99 8.46
C GLY A 211 -9.27 -5.23 9.06
N HIS A 212 -9.79 -5.08 10.26
CA HIS A 212 -10.36 -6.18 11.03
C HIS A 212 -11.70 -6.68 10.48
N PRO A 213 -11.99 -8.00 10.53
CA PRO A 213 -13.33 -8.51 10.28
C PRO A 213 -14.31 -8.03 11.37
N LEU A 214 -15.46 -7.51 10.96
CA LEU A 214 -16.49 -6.96 11.86
C LEU A 214 -17.66 -7.91 12.06
N THR A 215 -17.74 -8.99 11.29
CA THR A 215 -18.77 -10.02 11.40
C THR A 215 -18.22 -11.40 11.09
N GLN A 216 -18.95 -12.43 11.54
CA GLN A 216 -18.84 -13.74 10.89
C GLN A 216 -19.48 -13.67 9.48
N PRO A 217 -19.14 -14.60 8.55
CA PRO A 217 -19.86 -14.71 7.30
C PRO A 217 -21.37 -14.88 7.53
N LEU A 218 -22.18 -14.13 6.78
CA LEU A 218 -23.63 -14.16 6.92
C LEU A 218 -24.33 -14.20 5.55
N ASN A 219 -25.44 -14.92 5.47
CA ASN A 219 -26.24 -14.97 4.26
C ASN A 219 -27.16 -13.74 4.18
N GLN A 220 -27.05 -12.98 3.09
CA GLN A 220 -27.94 -11.87 2.78
C GLN A 220 -28.57 -12.13 1.40
N ASN A 221 -29.83 -12.51 1.40
CA ASN A 221 -30.61 -12.75 0.17
C ASN A 221 -29.98 -13.78 -0.79
N GLY A 222 -29.40 -14.84 -0.25
CA GLY A 222 -28.78 -15.92 -1.04
C GLY A 222 -27.29 -15.70 -1.34
N VAL A 223 -26.73 -14.56 -1.02
CA VAL A 223 -25.29 -14.26 -1.14
C VAL A 223 -24.65 -14.29 0.24
N VAL A 224 -23.50 -14.92 0.38
CA VAL A 224 -22.73 -14.88 1.61
C VAL A 224 -21.85 -13.64 1.61
N VAL A 225 -21.96 -12.82 2.66
CA VAL A 225 -21.16 -11.61 2.82
C VAL A 225 -20.39 -11.63 4.14
N GLN A 226 -19.28 -10.92 4.18
CA GLN A 226 -18.54 -10.65 5.41
C GLN A 226 -18.11 -9.17 5.43
N TYR A 227 -18.38 -8.51 6.56
CA TYR A 227 -18.02 -7.10 6.77
C TYR A 227 -16.64 -7.00 7.37
N PHE A 228 -15.84 -6.11 6.81
CA PHE A 228 -14.55 -5.66 7.33
C PHE A 228 -14.62 -4.15 7.56
N GLU A 229 -13.62 -3.59 8.21
CA GLU A 229 -13.60 -2.14 8.45
C GLU A 229 -13.65 -1.35 7.14
N GLY A 230 -12.75 -1.63 6.20
CA GLY A 230 -12.58 -0.86 4.96
C GLY A 230 -13.52 -1.24 3.82
N ALA A 231 -14.10 -2.43 3.81
CA ALA A 231 -15.01 -2.89 2.74
C ALA A 231 -15.90 -4.05 3.19
N VAL A 232 -16.84 -4.42 2.33
CA VAL A 232 -17.67 -5.62 2.49
C VAL A 232 -17.34 -6.58 1.35
N LEU A 233 -17.00 -7.80 1.69
CA LEU A 233 -16.78 -8.87 0.74
C LEU A 233 -18.07 -9.67 0.54
N GLN A 234 -18.29 -10.14 -0.68
CA GLN A 234 -19.34 -11.11 -1.01
C GLN A 234 -18.74 -12.32 -1.72
N ARG A 235 -19.37 -13.46 -1.53
CA ARG A 235 -18.99 -14.73 -2.14
C ARG A 235 -20.18 -15.35 -2.86
N ASP A 236 -19.98 -15.70 -4.12
CA ASP A 236 -20.98 -16.40 -4.91
C ASP A 236 -21.00 -17.93 -4.66
N ALA A 237 -21.83 -18.65 -5.36
CA ALA A 237 -21.98 -20.10 -5.25
C ALA A 237 -20.75 -20.89 -5.80
N LEU A 238 -19.90 -20.24 -6.57
CA LEU A 238 -18.66 -20.81 -7.13
C LEU A 238 -17.43 -20.44 -6.31
N ASP A 239 -17.63 -19.88 -5.11
CA ASP A 239 -16.58 -19.37 -4.21
C ASP A 239 -15.77 -18.17 -4.76
N ASN A 240 -16.27 -17.49 -5.81
CA ASN A 240 -15.65 -16.23 -6.24
C ASN A 240 -15.97 -15.13 -5.23
N VAL A 241 -14.91 -14.49 -4.73
CA VAL A 241 -15.03 -13.38 -3.77
C VAL A 241 -14.80 -12.06 -4.48
N THR A 242 -15.69 -11.10 -4.23
CA THR A 242 -15.59 -9.74 -4.76
C THR A 242 -15.97 -8.72 -3.69
N VAL A 243 -15.53 -7.47 -3.88
CA VAL A 243 -15.94 -6.34 -3.05
C VAL A 243 -17.38 -5.95 -3.42
N VAL A 244 -18.22 -5.80 -2.42
CA VAL A 244 -19.59 -5.29 -2.63
C VAL A 244 -19.52 -3.81 -3.01
N PRO A 245 -20.17 -3.35 -4.10
CA PRO A 245 -20.22 -1.94 -4.47
C PRO A 245 -21.15 -1.15 -3.51
N LEU A 246 -20.75 -1.12 -2.24
CA LEU A 246 -21.57 -0.62 -1.14
C LEU A 246 -21.69 0.91 -1.17
N VAL A 247 -20.62 1.61 -1.53
CA VAL A 247 -20.56 3.08 -1.49
C VAL A 247 -21.45 3.66 -2.59
N VAL A 248 -21.34 3.16 -3.83
CA VAL A 248 -22.16 3.64 -4.94
C VAL A 248 -23.65 3.36 -4.75
N ARG A 249 -23.99 2.26 -4.05
CA ARG A 249 -25.39 1.93 -3.69
C ARG A 249 -25.96 2.83 -2.58
N ASN A 250 -25.09 3.41 -1.74
CA ASN A 250 -25.49 4.16 -0.55
C ASN A 250 -24.66 5.46 -0.36
N PRO A 251 -24.49 6.30 -1.39
CA PRO A 251 -23.58 7.45 -1.31
C PRO A 251 -23.99 8.45 -0.20
N LYS A 252 -25.28 8.62 0.05
CA LYS A 252 -25.80 9.47 1.13
C LYS A 252 -25.44 8.97 2.53
N MET A 253 -25.35 7.66 2.74
CA MET A 253 -24.91 7.06 4.01
C MET A 253 -23.49 7.52 4.33
N PHE A 254 -22.61 7.47 3.35
CA PHE A 254 -21.20 7.80 3.47
C PHE A 254 -20.89 9.28 3.18
N ARG A 255 -21.93 10.12 2.96
CA ARG A 255 -21.81 11.57 2.68
C ARG A 255 -20.95 11.87 1.44
N VAL A 256 -20.99 10.99 0.47
CA VAL A 256 -20.25 11.10 -0.79
C VAL A 256 -21.09 11.88 -1.80
N THR A 257 -20.44 12.84 -2.46
CA THR A 257 -21.01 13.59 -3.60
C THR A 257 -20.58 12.90 -4.89
N THR A 258 -21.53 12.41 -5.65
CA THR A 258 -21.30 11.62 -6.89
C THR A 258 -21.68 12.39 -8.15
N ASN A 259 -21.57 13.73 -8.13
CA ASN A 259 -21.87 14.54 -9.30
C ASN A 259 -20.79 14.32 -10.37
N PRO A 260 -21.17 13.92 -11.59
CA PRO A 260 -20.20 13.72 -12.67
C PRO A 260 -19.54 15.04 -13.06
N VAL A 261 -18.30 14.97 -13.49
CA VAL A 261 -17.52 16.09 -14.01
C VAL A 261 -17.25 15.95 -15.51
N ALA A 262 -16.92 17.06 -16.15
CA ALA A 262 -16.50 17.03 -17.57
C ALA A 262 -15.05 16.55 -17.68
N GLN A 263 -14.74 15.89 -18.78
CA GLN A 263 -13.39 15.37 -19.05
C GLN A 263 -12.32 16.48 -19.17
N ASN A 264 -12.70 17.68 -19.64
CA ASN A 264 -11.84 18.89 -19.71
C ASN A 264 -10.47 18.67 -20.38
N GLY A 265 -10.43 17.80 -21.40
CA GLY A 265 -9.19 17.50 -22.14
C GLY A 265 -8.24 16.53 -21.44
N LEU A 266 -8.57 16.00 -20.28
CA LEU A 266 -7.79 14.96 -19.62
C LEU A 266 -7.80 13.67 -20.46
N PRO A 267 -6.71 12.88 -20.46
CA PRO A 267 -6.74 11.57 -21.10
C PRO A 267 -7.73 10.65 -20.39
N ALA A 268 -8.47 9.84 -21.15
CA ALA A 268 -9.24 8.75 -20.59
C ALA A 268 -8.29 7.73 -19.98
N PHE A 269 -8.64 7.18 -18.81
CA PHE A 269 -7.82 6.15 -18.17
C PHE A 269 -7.63 4.95 -19.09
N ASP A 270 -6.38 4.63 -19.35
CA ASP A 270 -5.91 3.41 -19.98
C ASP A 270 -4.55 3.07 -19.34
N GLU A 271 -4.33 1.82 -18.95
CA GLU A 271 -3.09 1.42 -18.27
C GLU A 271 -1.85 1.63 -19.16
N SER A 272 -2.02 1.63 -20.49
CA SER A 272 -0.93 1.91 -21.44
C SER A 272 -0.35 3.32 -21.32
N LEU A 273 -1.10 4.28 -20.76
CA LEU A 273 -0.62 5.65 -20.50
C LEU A 273 0.60 5.68 -19.57
N PHE A 274 0.78 4.66 -18.76
CA PHE A 274 1.83 4.59 -17.75
C PHE A 274 3.00 3.70 -18.17
N GLN A 275 2.86 2.97 -19.27
CA GLN A 275 3.90 2.08 -19.77
C GLN A 275 4.85 2.84 -20.68
N THR A 276 5.95 3.32 -20.11
CA THR A 276 6.97 4.09 -20.83
C THR A 276 7.96 3.21 -21.61
N ALA A 277 7.97 1.91 -21.35
CA ALA A 277 8.85 0.95 -21.99
C ALA A 277 8.13 -0.39 -22.23
N VAL A 278 8.60 -1.11 -23.24
CA VAL A 278 8.10 -2.44 -23.58
C VAL A 278 8.58 -3.45 -22.55
N ASN A 279 7.70 -4.39 -22.16
CA ASN A 279 8.10 -5.53 -21.34
C ASN A 279 9.16 -6.37 -22.09
N PRO A 280 10.39 -6.48 -21.59
CA PRO A 280 11.43 -7.22 -22.30
C PRO A 280 11.25 -8.75 -22.22
N ASN A 281 10.53 -9.23 -21.23
CA ASN A 281 10.33 -10.66 -20.94
C ASN A 281 8.84 -10.98 -20.72
N PRO A 282 7.96 -10.77 -21.70
CA PRO A 282 6.52 -10.96 -21.55
C PRO A 282 6.19 -12.44 -21.38
N ILE A 283 5.41 -12.78 -20.34
CA ILE A 283 4.94 -14.13 -20.03
C ILE A 283 3.42 -14.20 -20.10
N GLY A 284 2.74 -13.33 -19.34
CA GLY A 284 1.30 -13.27 -19.27
C GLY A 284 0.72 -11.96 -19.76
N ASP A 285 -0.61 -11.90 -19.78
CA ASP A 285 -1.35 -10.72 -20.21
C ASP A 285 -1.34 -9.64 -19.12
N SER A 286 -0.75 -8.49 -19.41
CA SER A 286 -0.71 -7.33 -18.52
C SER A 286 -2.07 -6.64 -18.33
N SER A 287 -3.11 -7.06 -19.04
CA SER A 287 -4.50 -6.65 -18.83
C SER A 287 -5.25 -7.55 -17.84
N ALA A 288 -4.59 -8.57 -17.26
CA ALA A 288 -5.19 -9.45 -16.27
C ALA A 288 -5.79 -8.65 -15.11
N PRO A 289 -6.94 -9.05 -14.55
CA PRO A 289 -7.52 -8.38 -13.40
C PRO A 289 -6.74 -8.66 -12.12
N GLY A 290 -6.83 -7.76 -11.16
CA GLY A 290 -6.25 -7.92 -9.84
C GLY A 290 -5.07 -7.00 -9.56
N ARG A 291 -4.65 -6.98 -8.30
CA ARG A 291 -3.58 -6.12 -7.82
C ARG A 291 -2.23 -6.49 -8.41
N LYS A 292 -1.35 -5.49 -8.51
CA LYS A 292 0.05 -5.68 -8.93
C LYS A 292 0.92 -5.98 -7.72
N TRP A 293 1.84 -6.93 -7.87
CA TRP A 293 2.80 -7.25 -6.83
C TRP A 293 4.07 -7.86 -7.42
N ILE A 294 5.15 -7.69 -6.68
CA ILE A 294 6.50 -8.12 -7.05
C ILE A 294 6.97 -9.13 -6.01
N GLU A 295 7.48 -10.26 -6.47
CA GLU A 295 8.17 -11.25 -5.66
C GLU A 295 9.66 -11.19 -5.97
N VAL A 296 10.50 -11.18 -4.94
CA VAL A 296 11.95 -11.25 -5.06
C VAL A 296 12.46 -12.38 -4.16
N ASN A 297 13.09 -13.38 -4.75
CA ASN A 297 13.73 -14.44 -4.02
C ASN A 297 15.24 -14.18 -3.96
N LEU A 298 15.77 -14.02 -2.75
CA LEU A 298 17.17 -13.70 -2.50
C LEU A 298 18.09 -14.86 -2.82
N SER A 299 17.68 -16.11 -2.55
CA SER A 299 18.48 -17.31 -2.85
C SER A 299 18.61 -17.55 -4.35
N GLN A 300 17.56 -17.27 -5.12
CA GLN A 300 17.52 -17.47 -6.58
C GLN A 300 18.01 -16.26 -7.36
N GLN A 301 18.18 -15.11 -6.70
CA GLN A 301 18.50 -13.83 -7.32
C GLN A 301 17.56 -13.53 -8.48
N GLN A 302 16.26 -13.69 -8.25
CA GLN A 302 15.24 -13.59 -9.29
C GLN A 302 14.03 -12.79 -8.80
N LEU A 303 13.44 -12.03 -9.72
CA LEU A 303 12.24 -11.24 -9.54
C LEU A 303 11.13 -11.75 -10.46
N TRP A 304 9.92 -11.82 -9.94
CA TRP A 304 8.67 -12.05 -10.67
C TRP A 304 7.71 -10.91 -10.43
N ALA A 305 7.06 -10.43 -11.50
CA ALA A 305 6.02 -9.42 -11.46
C ALA A 305 4.68 -10.06 -11.78
N TYR A 306 3.70 -9.88 -10.90
CA TYR A 306 2.38 -10.49 -11.01
C TYR A 306 1.27 -9.45 -11.05
N GLN A 307 0.19 -9.80 -11.77
CA GLN A 307 -1.10 -9.08 -11.69
C GLN A 307 -2.22 -10.08 -11.33
N GLY A 308 -2.83 -9.89 -10.17
CA GLY A 308 -3.65 -10.93 -9.55
C GLY A 308 -2.84 -12.20 -9.34
N THR A 309 -3.26 -13.29 -9.96
CA THR A 309 -2.53 -14.59 -9.98
C THR A 309 -1.72 -14.81 -11.26
N THR A 310 -1.76 -13.86 -12.19
CA THR A 310 -1.08 -13.98 -13.49
C THR A 310 0.36 -13.48 -13.39
N LEU A 311 1.32 -14.33 -13.72
CA LEU A 311 2.71 -13.94 -13.88
C LEU A 311 2.86 -13.13 -15.18
N ILE A 312 3.26 -11.87 -15.07
CA ILE A 312 3.40 -10.94 -16.20
C ILE A 312 4.80 -10.96 -16.79
N SER A 313 5.82 -10.99 -15.91
CA SER A 313 7.22 -10.95 -16.32
C SER A 313 8.15 -11.46 -15.24
N THR A 314 9.39 -11.79 -15.61
CA THR A 314 10.44 -12.20 -14.68
C THR A 314 11.82 -11.81 -15.19
N THR A 315 12.77 -11.62 -14.27
CA THR A 315 14.17 -11.35 -14.60
C THR A 315 15.09 -11.81 -13.47
N LEU A 316 16.37 -12.08 -13.81
CA LEU A 316 17.41 -12.18 -12.80
C LEU A 316 17.72 -10.78 -12.25
N VAL A 317 18.09 -10.72 -10.98
CA VAL A 317 18.45 -9.50 -10.26
C VAL A 317 19.81 -9.63 -9.61
N SER A 318 20.31 -8.53 -9.04
CA SER A 318 21.44 -8.56 -8.11
C SER A 318 21.06 -7.85 -6.85
N THR A 319 20.97 -8.57 -5.74
CA THR A 319 20.62 -8.05 -4.41
C THR A 319 21.86 -7.68 -3.60
N GLY A 320 21.68 -7.31 -2.34
CA GLY A 320 22.76 -6.89 -1.44
C GLY A 320 23.80 -7.95 -1.17
N LEU A 321 25.06 -7.54 -1.15
CA LEU A 321 26.22 -8.35 -0.72
C LEU A 321 26.16 -8.63 0.78
N GLY A 322 26.89 -9.67 1.24
CA GLY A 322 26.88 -10.14 2.62
C GLY A 322 26.98 -9.07 3.72
N PRO A 323 27.82 -8.03 3.61
CA PRO A 323 27.86 -6.94 4.59
C PRO A 323 26.60 -6.06 4.61
N ASN A 324 25.87 -5.98 3.49
CA ASN A 324 24.67 -5.15 3.30
C ASN A 324 23.59 -5.97 2.58
N PRO A 325 23.03 -7.00 3.22
CA PRO A 325 22.03 -7.84 2.58
C PRO A 325 20.75 -7.05 2.34
N THR A 326 20.05 -7.32 1.23
CA THR A 326 18.68 -6.84 1.02
C THR A 326 17.77 -7.46 2.09
N LEU A 327 16.97 -6.65 2.75
CA LEU A 327 16.12 -7.08 3.86
C LEU A 327 14.92 -7.90 3.36
N PRO A 328 14.68 -9.10 3.92
CA PRO A 328 13.47 -9.84 3.64
C PRO A 328 12.26 -9.21 4.36
N GLY A 329 11.10 -9.23 3.72
CA GLY A 329 9.86 -8.71 4.27
C GLY A 329 8.80 -8.43 3.22
N ASN A 330 7.65 -7.92 3.68
CA ASN A 330 6.61 -7.39 2.82
C ASN A 330 6.66 -5.87 2.86
N PHE A 331 6.93 -5.30 1.72
CA PHE A 331 7.09 -3.86 1.53
C PHE A 331 6.16 -3.38 0.42
N HIS A 332 6.20 -2.05 0.16
CA HIS A 332 5.46 -1.44 -0.94
C HIS A 332 6.35 -0.42 -1.65
N VAL A 333 6.17 -0.28 -2.95
CA VAL A 333 6.75 0.85 -3.69
C VAL A 333 6.21 2.14 -3.08
N ARG A 334 7.10 2.95 -2.49
CA ARG A 334 6.76 4.12 -1.66
C ARG A 334 7.07 5.43 -2.35
N TYR A 335 8.17 5.45 -3.08
CA TYR A 335 8.68 6.63 -3.75
C TYR A 335 9.39 6.23 -5.04
N LYS A 336 9.24 7.06 -6.08
CA LYS A 336 9.79 6.78 -7.40
C LYS A 336 10.49 8.00 -7.97
N LEU A 337 11.66 7.78 -8.55
CA LEU A 337 12.43 8.79 -9.27
C LEU A 337 12.87 8.24 -10.63
N PRO A 338 12.80 9.03 -11.71
CA PRO A 338 13.25 8.59 -13.03
C PRO A 338 14.76 8.36 -13.05
N SER A 339 15.50 9.17 -12.29
CA SER A 339 16.95 9.05 -12.09
C SER A 339 17.36 9.70 -10.78
N GLN A 340 18.40 9.17 -10.14
CA GLN A 340 18.97 9.73 -8.92
C GLN A 340 20.43 9.32 -8.78
N ASP A 341 21.27 10.24 -8.29
CA ASP A 341 22.60 9.88 -7.78
C ASP A 341 22.46 9.11 -6.47
N MET A 342 23.03 7.92 -6.42
CA MET A 342 23.10 7.15 -5.19
C MET A 342 24.45 7.36 -4.51
N LYS A 343 24.42 7.99 -3.34
CA LYS A 343 25.60 8.37 -2.57
C LYS A 343 25.59 7.65 -1.23
N GLY A 344 26.76 7.29 -0.75
CA GLY A 344 26.94 6.64 0.53
C GLY A 344 28.41 6.60 0.94
N ALA A 345 28.66 6.05 2.12
CA ALA A 345 29.98 5.71 2.59
C ALA A 345 29.99 4.28 3.14
N VAL A 346 31.08 3.58 2.94
CA VAL A 346 31.31 2.24 3.49
C VAL A 346 32.51 2.24 4.41
N ASN A 347 32.45 1.44 5.47
CA ASN A 347 33.59 1.19 6.36
C ASN A 347 34.60 0.19 5.75
N ALA A 348 35.67 -0.15 6.48
CA ALA A 348 36.69 -1.09 6.02
C ALA A 348 36.16 -2.51 5.76
N GLU A 349 35.07 -2.90 6.39
CA GLU A 349 34.37 -4.19 6.22
C GLU A 349 33.37 -4.17 5.05
N GLY A 350 33.21 -3.02 4.37
CA GLY A 350 32.29 -2.81 3.26
C GLY A 350 30.83 -2.59 3.68
N GLN A 351 30.57 -2.33 4.95
CA GLN A 351 29.23 -2.01 5.44
C GLN A 351 28.90 -0.55 5.15
N VAL A 352 27.69 -0.28 4.70
CA VAL A 352 27.16 1.08 4.53
C VAL A 352 27.00 1.72 5.91
N VAL A 353 27.67 2.86 6.11
CA VAL A 353 27.65 3.62 7.37
C VAL A 353 26.98 4.98 7.23
N ALA A 354 26.82 5.46 6.00
CA ALA A 354 26.07 6.67 5.69
C ALA A 354 25.42 6.58 4.31
N LEU A 355 24.25 7.20 4.13
CA LEU A 355 23.49 7.25 2.89
C LEU A 355 23.12 8.69 2.51
N GLY A 356 23.00 8.96 1.21
CA GLY A 356 22.45 10.19 0.68
C GLY A 356 23.27 11.44 0.99
N GLN A 357 22.59 12.51 1.37
CA GLN A 357 23.21 13.82 1.65
C GLN A 357 24.16 13.74 2.84
N ASP A 358 23.80 12.95 3.86
CA ASP A 358 24.64 12.77 5.05
C ASP A 358 26.02 12.21 4.70
N ALA A 359 26.10 11.33 3.69
CA ALA A 359 27.37 10.81 3.20
C ALA A 359 28.19 11.89 2.44
N ALA A 360 27.52 12.80 1.71
CA ALA A 360 28.19 13.91 1.03
C ALA A 360 28.67 14.95 2.03
N ASP A 361 27.91 15.22 3.08
CA ASP A 361 28.27 16.15 4.17
C ASP A 361 29.37 15.54 5.05
N ALA A 362 29.27 14.24 5.37
CA ALA A 362 30.32 13.52 6.06
C ALA A 362 31.65 13.52 5.29
N ALA A 363 31.61 13.44 3.96
CA ALA A 363 32.83 13.60 3.13
C ALA A 363 33.42 15.00 3.18
N GLN A 364 32.65 16.03 3.53
CA GLN A 364 33.10 17.40 3.71
C GLN A 364 33.50 17.71 5.16
N GLU A 365 32.85 17.08 6.16
CA GLU A 365 33.06 17.37 7.58
C GLU A 365 33.95 16.35 8.31
N GLY A 366 34.36 15.27 7.65
CA GLY A 366 35.29 14.27 8.18
C GLY A 366 34.64 12.88 8.34
N LEU A 367 34.69 12.08 7.26
CA LEU A 367 34.61 10.63 7.37
C LEU A 367 35.65 10.13 8.35
N GLU A 368 35.33 9.12 9.13
CA GLU A 368 36.35 8.43 9.93
C GLU A 368 37.47 7.92 9.01
N PRO A 369 38.73 7.84 9.46
CA PRO A 369 39.88 7.52 8.62
C PRO A 369 39.79 6.19 7.83
N ASN A 370 38.84 5.35 8.18
CA ASN A 370 38.58 4.02 7.58
C ASN A 370 37.28 3.96 6.76
N GLU A 371 36.62 5.08 6.52
CA GLU A 371 35.41 5.17 5.71
C GLU A 371 35.73 5.66 4.30
N THR A 372 35.06 5.05 3.31
CA THR A 372 35.25 5.37 1.88
C THR A 372 33.94 5.82 1.29
N PRO A 373 33.84 7.05 0.78
CA PRO A 373 32.63 7.50 0.09
C PRO A 373 32.47 6.83 -1.28
N TYR A 374 31.23 6.60 -1.70
CA TYR A 374 30.92 6.17 -3.06
C TYR A 374 29.81 7.03 -3.66
N VAL A 375 29.83 7.18 -4.98
CA VAL A 375 28.79 7.83 -5.76
C VAL A 375 28.55 6.97 -7.00
N VAL A 376 27.27 6.68 -7.27
CA VAL A 376 26.80 6.11 -8.55
C VAL A 376 25.86 7.14 -9.15
N GLU A 377 26.32 7.83 -10.18
CA GLU A 377 25.59 8.92 -10.82
C GLU A 377 24.46 8.40 -11.70
N ASP A 378 23.38 9.19 -11.85
CA ASP A 378 22.29 8.95 -12.80
C ASP A 378 21.68 7.54 -12.76
N VAL A 379 21.54 6.95 -11.57
CA VAL A 379 20.90 5.63 -11.40
C VAL A 379 19.44 5.71 -11.90
N PRO A 380 19.06 4.95 -12.95
CA PRO A 380 17.75 5.14 -13.59
C PRO A 380 16.64 4.29 -12.95
N ASN A 381 15.40 4.79 -13.03
CA ASN A 381 14.17 4.08 -12.69
C ASN A 381 14.14 3.58 -11.23
N VAL A 382 14.43 4.48 -10.30
CA VAL A 382 14.53 4.18 -8.87
C VAL A 382 13.14 4.06 -8.25
N MET A 383 12.89 2.96 -7.55
CA MET A 383 11.64 2.67 -6.82
C MET A 383 11.97 2.21 -5.41
N TYR A 384 11.93 3.13 -4.44
CA TYR A 384 12.15 2.81 -3.03
C TYR A 384 10.98 2.01 -2.46
N PHE A 385 11.27 0.96 -1.68
CA PHE A 385 10.25 0.09 -1.14
C PHE A 385 10.27 -0.06 0.40
N ASN A 386 11.36 0.26 1.10
CA ASN A 386 11.42 0.22 2.56
C ASN A 386 11.98 1.51 3.18
N MET A 387 12.14 1.53 4.51
CA MET A 387 12.64 2.69 5.26
C MET A 387 14.17 2.78 5.28
N GLU A 388 14.85 1.70 4.99
CA GLU A 388 16.32 1.61 4.94
C GLU A 388 16.87 2.10 3.61
N ALA A 389 16.05 2.79 2.82
CA ALA A 389 16.38 3.33 1.50
C ALA A 389 16.79 2.28 0.47
N GLU A 390 16.33 1.04 0.63
CA GLU A 390 16.49 0.03 -0.41
C GLU A 390 15.50 0.27 -1.55
N ALA A 391 15.99 0.15 -2.78
CA ALA A 391 15.24 0.42 -4.00
C ALA A 391 15.43 -0.66 -5.07
N LEU A 392 14.41 -0.84 -5.90
CA LEU A 392 14.53 -1.48 -7.20
C LEU A 392 14.98 -0.41 -8.21
N HIS A 393 16.04 -0.66 -8.99
CA HIS A 393 16.54 0.31 -9.96
C HIS A 393 17.37 -0.33 -11.08
N GLY A 394 17.55 0.37 -12.19
CA GLY A 394 18.43 -0.07 -13.26
C GLY A 394 19.91 0.02 -12.87
N ALA A 395 20.69 -0.98 -13.25
CA ALA A 395 22.14 -0.97 -13.06
C ALA A 395 22.84 -1.01 -14.43
N TYR A 396 23.52 0.09 -14.77
CA TYR A 396 24.27 0.21 -16.04
C TYR A 396 25.75 -0.18 -15.88
N TRP A 397 26.25 -0.30 -14.63
CA TRP A 397 27.67 -0.51 -14.32
C TRP A 397 28.08 -1.98 -14.23
N HIS A 398 27.13 -2.90 -14.29
CA HIS A 398 27.42 -4.33 -14.34
C HIS A 398 26.33 -5.12 -15.10
N ASN A 399 26.68 -6.35 -15.48
CA ASN A 399 25.76 -7.28 -16.12
C ASN A 399 25.80 -8.67 -15.45
N ASN A 400 26.08 -8.69 -14.13
CA ASN A 400 26.25 -9.92 -13.34
C ASN A 400 24.97 -10.31 -12.59
N PHE A 401 23.82 -10.18 -13.26
CA PHE A 401 22.54 -10.55 -12.67
C PHE A 401 22.47 -12.05 -12.39
N GLY A 402 21.84 -12.43 -11.28
CA GLY A 402 21.85 -13.77 -10.72
C GLY A 402 22.86 -13.95 -9.59
N ASN A 403 23.64 -12.90 -9.26
CA ASN A 403 24.58 -12.86 -8.14
C ASN A 403 24.42 -11.57 -7.34
N PRO A 404 24.57 -11.57 -6.01
CA PRO A 404 24.56 -10.35 -5.19
C PRO A 404 25.67 -9.38 -5.62
N MET A 405 25.36 -8.09 -5.79
CA MET A 405 26.28 -7.07 -6.27
C MET A 405 26.08 -5.69 -5.63
N SER A 406 25.02 -5.48 -4.83
CA SER A 406 24.61 -4.18 -4.34
C SER A 406 24.93 -3.96 -2.85
N HIS A 407 24.61 -2.76 -2.35
CA HIS A 407 24.68 -2.41 -0.95
C HIS A 407 23.30 -2.45 -0.25
N GLY A 408 22.42 -3.35 -0.71
CA GLY A 408 21.06 -3.55 -0.19
C GLY A 408 19.98 -3.40 -1.26
N CYS A 409 20.16 -2.52 -2.23
CA CYS A 409 19.22 -2.34 -3.35
C CYS A 409 19.07 -3.60 -4.22
N ILE A 410 18.01 -3.66 -5.01
CA ILE A 410 17.75 -4.71 -6.00
C ILE A 410 18.08 -4.15 -7.39
N ASN A 411 19.25 -4.52 -7.91
CA ASN A 411 19.73 -4.10 -9.22
C ASN A 411 19.01 -4.89 -10.33
N LEU A 412 18.53 -4.19 -11.33
CA LEU A 412 17.77 -4.73 -12.47
C LEU A 412 18.49 -4.45 -13.80
N PRO A 413 18.33 -5.33 -14.82
CA PRO A 413 18.66 -4.99 -16.21
C PRO A 413 17.93 -3.71 -16.62
N LEU A 414 18.61 -2.81 -17.34
CA LEU A 414 18.10 -1.45 -17.66
C LEU A 414 16.72 -1.47 -18.35
N ASN A 415 16.55 -2.36 -19.32
CA ASN A 415 15.28 -2.47 -20.06
C ASN A 415 14.15 -2.99 -19.17
N PHE A 416 14.46 -3.89 -18.24
CA PHE A 416 13.49 -4.41 -17.29
C PHE A 416 13.12 -3.36 -16.25
N ALA A 417 14.10 -2.62 -15.72
CA ALA A 417 13.87 -1.51 -14.80
C ALA A 417 12.96 -0.43 -15.40
N ALA A 418 13.20 -0.06 -16.66
CA ALA A 418 12.37 0.93 -17.36
C ALA A 418 10.92 0.46 -17.53
N TRP A 419 10.71 -0.81 -17.89
CA TRP A 419 9.38 -1.38 -17.98
C TRP A 419 8.71 -1.47 -16.59
N LEU A 420 9.42 -2.02 -15.59
CA LEU A 420 8.88 -2.20 -14.24
C LEU A 420 8.48 -0.87 -13.61
N TYR A 421 9.28 0.18 -13.84
CA TYR A 421 8.99 1.53 -13.38
C TYR A 421 7.64 2.07 -13.89
N GLY A 422 7.29 1.85 -15.14
CA GLY A 422 5.98 2.22 -15.69
C GLY A 422 4.85 1.31 -15.21
N TRP A 423 5.13 0.00 -15.10
CA TRP A 423 4.15 -1.01 -14.72
C TRP A 423 3.78 -0.98 -13.24
N ALA A 424 4.74 -0.78 -12.32
CA ALA A 424 4.56 -0.78 -10.88
C ALA A 424 4.30 0.63 -10.34
N PRO A 425 3.05 1.03 -10.05
CA PRO A 425 2.75 2.31 -9.41
C PRO A 425 3.10 2.28 -7.91
N LEU A 426 2.99 3.44 -7.24
CA LEU A 426 3.07 3.52 -5.78
C LEU A 426 2.03 2.60 -5.13
N GLY A 427 2.39 1.95 -4.03
CA GLY A 427 1.54 0.98 -3.36
C GLY A 427 1.63 -0.43 -3.94
N THR A 428 2.42 -0.69 -5.00
CA THR A 428 2.70 -2.05 -5.45
C THR A 428 3.46 -2.82 -4.37
N GLU A 429 2.93 -3.96 -3.93
CA GLU A 429 3.61 -4.83 -2.95
C GLU A 429 4.93 -5.34 -3.50
N VAL A 430 5.95 -5.34 -2.66
CA VAL A 430 7.27 -5.94 -2.90
C VAL A 430 7.53 -6.96 -1.80
N TRP A 431 7.35 -8.24 -2.11
CA TRP A 431 7.62 -9.34 -1.19
C TRP A 431 9.02 -9.89 -1.43
N VAL A 432 9.92 -9.64 -0.47
CA VAL A 432 11.30 -10.11 -0.49
C VAL A 432 11.45 -11.29 0.46
N HIS A 433 12.00 -12.41 -0.01
CA HIS A 433 12.19 -13.60 0.81
C HIS A 433 13.41 -14.43 0.33
N GLU A 434 13.82 -15.43 1.15
CA GLU A 434 14.88 -16.39 0.87
C GLU A 434 14.53 -17.41 -0.23
#